data_63508fd8f5334e726b3f00d39efebc57
#
_entry.id   63508fd8f5334e726b3f00d39efebc57
#
_cell.length_a   1.000
_cell.length_b   1.000
_cell.length_c   1.000
_cell.angle_alpha   90.00
_cell.angle_beta   90.00
_cell.angle_gamma   90.00
#
_symmetry.space_group_name_H-M   'P 1'
#
loop_
_entity.id
_entity.type
_entity.pdbx_description
1 polymer ?
#
loop_
_entity_poly.entity_id
_entity_poly.type
_entity_poly.pdbx_seq_one_letter_code
_entity_poly.pdbx_strand_id
1 'polypeptide(L)'
;MAIIFLGTVVLLISVAAYSQKIETIDGVRVVHNEKGGIWGKNSEVAIKLVRTIGDVDTEDENLAFNSPSDIAMDSAGNIYILDSGNQRIQKFSPEGKYLATIGRKGQGPGEFVSPSSLDIDSKGYLYVLDSNQRKLQILTPEGKEFKSILAIKHNLDKVRVLKSGLLVARGRVNWNPENKKGMSPPKLLKLLDFQMNVQKEFGDVYDYKEQITNEFGNFVQFEVDMEDNIFLSFHYQNRIEKYSPDGRLVWKADRILNYSTEPIEKGKIEVTATTKKYSSPKMNRSSIGISIEEKGRVWTVTLNRQIKKEEEIIHYMSGTPAGVTKKTIGNTDLRTTDMYKLEIFTSDGILLGEIPLNHFADSIRVIGDNLFLLDSERGVKYYQYKIIEK
;
A
#
# COMPACT_ATOMS: atom_id res chain seq x y z
N MET A 1 39.75 -9.78 -65.03
CA MET A 1 39.63 -8.84 -63.92
C MET A 1 38.16 -8.82 -63.52
N ALA A 2 37.79 -9.62 -62.55
CA ALA A 2 36.39 -9.72 -62.10
C ALA A 2 36.25 -8.92 -60.83
N ILE A 3 35.34 -7.93 -60.85
CA ILE A 3 35.01 -7.08 -59.69
C ILE A 3 33.88 -7.78 -58.98
N ILE A 4 34.12 -8.24 -57.77
CA ILE A 4 33.13 -8.78 -56.84
C ILE A 4 32.55 -7.61 -56.05
N PHE A 5 31.25 -7.27 -56.30
CA PHE A 5 30.46 -6.37 -55.45
C PHE A 5 30.01 -7.14 -54.20
N LEU A 6 30.59 -6.78 -53.08
CA LEU A 6 30.06 -7.18 -51.76
C LEU A 6 28.90 -6.27 -51.38
N GLY A 7 27.69 -6.75 -51.55
CA GLY A 7 26.50 -6.06 -51.05
C GLY A 7 26.37 -6.21 -49.56
N THR A 8 26.52 -5.11 -48.81
CA THR A 8 26.25 -5.09 -47.37
C THR A 8 24.74 -5.07 -47.19
N VAL A 9 24.16 -6.19 -46.74
CA VAL A 9 22.75 -6.25 -46.28
C VAL A 9 22.68 -5.58 -44.90
N VAL A 10 22.18 -4.36 -44.84
CA VAL A 10 21.80 -3.70 -43.61
C VAL A 10 20.46 -4.29 -43.18
N LEU A 11 20.49 -5.19 -42.20
CA LEU A 11 19.29 -5.69 -41.53
C LEU A 11 18.76 -4.58 -40.64
N LEU A 12 17.79 -3.81 -41.13
CA LEU A 12 17.02 -2.88 -40.30
C LEU A 12 16.11 -3.74 -39.40
N ILE A 13 16.59 -4.09 -38.22
CA ILE A 13 15.72 -4.58 -37.15
C ILE A 13 14.90 -3.38 -36.69
N SER A 14 13.64 -3.29 -37.11
CA SER A 14 12.68 -2.38 -36.54
C SER A 14 12.37 -2.86 -35.11
N VAL A 15 13.14 -2.42 -34.15
CA VAL A 15 12.72 -2.41 -32.75
C VAL A 15 11.54 -1.45 -32.74
N ALA A 16 10.33 -1.97 -32.61
CA ALA A 16 9.18 -1.17 -32.22
C ALA A 16 9.52 -0.60 -30.84
N ALA A 17 10.16 0.55 -30.82
CA ALA A 17 10.37 1.31 -29.61
C ALA A 17 8.99 1.74 -29.14
N TYR A 18 8.45 1.06 -28.14
CA TYR A 18 7.41 1.62 -27.29
C TYR A 18 8.05 2.85 -26.65
N SER A 19 7.88 4.01 -27.30
CA SER A 19 8.48 5.26 -26.86
C SER A 19 7.62 5.80 -25.73
N GLN A 20 7.94 5.41 -24.50
CA GLN A 20 7.37 6.09 -23.34
C GLN A 20 7.79 7.55 -23.37
N LYS A 21 6.84 8.45 -23.18
CA LYS A 21 7.14 9.86 -23.07
C LYS A 21 7.76 10.14 -21.70
N ILE A 22 9.01 10.56 -21.71
CA ILE A 22 9.72 11.00 -20.52
C ILE A 22 10.04 12.47 -20.67
N GLU A 23 9.66 13.26 -19.68
CA GLU A 23 9.95 14.70 -19.67
C GLU A 23 10.49 15.12 -18.28
N THR A 24 11.04 16.32 -18.20
CA THR A 24 11.47 16.93 -16.94
C THR A 24 10.60 18.16 -16.69
N ILE A 25 9.86 18.14 -15.58
CA ILE A 25 9.01 19.24 -15.15
C ILE A 25 9.52 19.73 -13.80
N ASP A 26 9.88 21.01 -13.71
CA ASP A 26 10.44 21.64 -12.50
C ASP A 26 11.64 20.87 -11.91
N GLY A 27 12.49 20.32 -12.79
CA GLY A 27 13.66 19.54 -12.40
C GLY A 27 13.37 18.10 -11.96
N VAL A 28 12.11 17.65 -12.01
CA VAL A 28 11.68 16.29 -11.68
C VAL A 28 11.41 15.50 -12.95
N ARG A 29 11.93 14.28 -13.03
CA ARG A 29 11.62 13.33 -14.10
C ARG A 29 10.16 12.89 -14.00
N VAL A 30 9.41 12.98 -15.11
CA VAL A 30 8.02 12.52 -15.25
C VAL A 30 7.96 11.47 -16.34
N VAL A 31 7.41 10.31 -16.01
CA VAL A 31 7.29 9.15 -16.91
C VAL A 31 5.82 8.93 -17.24
N HIS A 32 5.44 9.10 -18.50
CA HIS A 32 4.10 8.81 -19.00
C HIS A 32 4.10 7.43 -19.63
N ASN A 33 3.50 6.47 -18.93
CA ASN A 33 3.52 5.07 -19.33
C ASN A 33 2.40 4.74 -20.31
N GLU A 34 2.76 4.05 -21.39
CA GLU A 34 1.83 3.48 -22.35
C GLU A 34 1.12 2.24 -21.80
N LYS A 35 -0.03 1.91 -22.37
CA LYS A 35 -0.86 0.76 -21.95
C LYS A 35 -0.11 -0.55 -22.19
N GLY A 36 -0.14 -1.44 -21.20
CA GLY A 36 0.42 -2.80 -21.27
C GLY A 36 1.92 -2.89 -21.02
N GLY A 37 2.63 -1.74 -20.94
CA GLY A 37 4.07 -1.71 -20.65
C GLY A 37 4.95 -2.26 -21.77
N ILE A 38 6.27 -2.29 -21.53
CA ILE A 38 7.28 -2.68 -22.55
C ILE A 38 7.28 -4.18 -22.85
N TRP A 39 6.82 -5.03 -21.94
CA TRP A 39 6.69 -6.48 -22.20
C TRP A 39 5.51 -6.80 -23.12
N GLY A 40 4.53 -5.90 -23.25
CA GLY A 40 3.33 -6.15 -24.03
C GLY A 40 2.60 -7.41 -23.54
N LYS A 41 2.41 -8.39 -24.45
CA LYS A 41 1.78 -9.68 -24.13
C LYS A 41 2.74 -10.71 -23.54
N ASN A 42 4.04 -10.47 -23.59
CA ASN A 42 5.08 -11.42 -23.20
C ASN A 42 5.70 -11.00 -21.87
N SER A 43 4.95 -11.12 -20.78
CA SER A 43 5.48 -10.83 -19.45
C SER A 43 6.69 -11.71 -19.14
N GLU A 44 7.79 -11.09 -18.68
CA GLU A 44 9.02 -11.79 -18.27
C GLU A 44 8.91 -12.40 -16.88
N VAL A 45 7.82 -12.14 -16.17
CA VAL A 45 7.53 -12.75 -14.88
C VAL A 45 6.14 -13.36 -14.85
N ALA A 46 5.97 -14.35 -14.00
CA ALA A 46 4.68 -14.93 -13.64
C ALA A 46 4.53 -14.99 -12.13
N ILE A 47 3.31 -15.14 -11.64
CA ILE A 47 3.02 -15.46 -10.25
C ILE A 47 2.39 -16.85 -10.18
N LYS A 48 2.83 -17.65 -9.22
CA LYS A 48 2.27 -18.99 -8.94
C LYS A 48 1.74 -19.00 -7.52
N LEU A 49 0.44 -19.28 -7.37
CA LEU A 49 -0.16 -19.44 -6.06
C LEU A 49 0.51 -20.61 -5.32
N VAL A 50 1.02 -20.32 -4.13
CA VAL A 50 1.63 -21.30 -3.23
C VAL A 50 0.57 -21.80 -2.25
N ARG A 51 -0.13 -20.86 -1.59
CA ARG A 51 -1.17 -21.15 -0.58
C ARG A 51 -2.01 -19.92 -0.26
N THR A 52 -3.00 -20.13 0.58
CA THR A 52 -3.68 -19.07 1.33
C THR A 52 -3.36 -19.21 2.83
N ILE A 53 -3.33 -18.09 3.56
CA ILE A 53 -3.17 -18.05 5.01
C ILE A 53 -4.33 -17.23 5.58
N GLY A 54 -5.10 -17.85 6.47
CA GLY A 54 -6.38 -17.32 6.94
C GLY A 54 -7.56 -17.80 6.11
N ASP A 55 -8.73 -17.82 6.72
CA ASP A 55 -10.00 -18.09 6.08
C ASP A 55 -11.12 -17.55 7.00
N VAL A 56 -12.14 -16.93 6.40
CA VAL A 56 -13.31 -16.41 7.13
C VAL A 56 -14.20 -17.54 7.66
N ASP A 57 -14.19 -18.69 7.00
CA ASP A 57 -15.04 -19.87 7.32
C ASP A 57 -14.31 -20.92 8.16
N THR A 58 -13.10 -20.63 8.66
CA THR A 58 -12.32 -21.61 9.45
C THR A 58 -12.76 -21.68 10.91
N GLU A 59 -12.73 -22.88 11.48
CA GLU A 59 -12.87 -23.11 12.91
C GLU A 59 -11.54 -23.01 13.68
N ASP A 60 -10.40 -22.94 12.95
CA ASP A 60 -9.09 -22.75 13.56
C ASP A 60 -8.89 -21.27 13.95
N GLU A 61 -8.95 -21.00 15.25
CA GLU A 61 -8.77 -19.64 15.81
C GLU A 61 -7.43 -18.98 15.40
N ASN A 62 -6.43 -19.78 15.02
CA ASN A 62 -5.14 -19.25 14.57
C ASN A 62 -5.20 -18.72 13.15
N LEU A 63 -6.15 -19.19 12.34
CA LEU A 63 -6.40 -18.79 10.96
C LEU A 63 -7.62 -17.87 10.80
N ALA A 64 -8.46 -17.75 11.84
CA ALA A 64 -9.63 -16.86 11.88
C ALA A 64 -9.18 -15.43 12.17
N PHE A 65 -8.81 -14.71 11.12
CA PHE A 65 -8.43 -13.30 11.22
C PHE A 65 -9.65 -12.38 11.33
N ASN A 66 -9.44 -11.24 11.96
CA ASN A 66 -10.39 -10.15 12.01
C ASN A 66 -9.70 -8.84 11.58
N SER A 67 -10.05 -8.33 10.41
CA SER A 67 -9.46 -7.12 9.84
C SER A 67 -7.91 -7.15 9.84
N PRO A 68 -7.28 -8.18 9.26
CA PRO A 68 -5.82 -8.20 9.11
C PRO A 68 -5.38 -6.99 8.29
N SER A 69 -4.27 -6.35 8.67
CA SER A 69 -3.90 -5.04 8.11
C SER A 69 -2.49 -4.96 7.53
N ASP A 70 -1.55 -5.74 8.04
CA ASP A 70 -0.16 -5.71 7.57
C ASP A 70 0.48 -7.09 7.68
N ILE A 71 1.55 -7.31 6.93
CA ILE A 71 2.31 -8.56 6.91
C ILE A 71 3.80 -8.26 6.80
N ALA A 72 4.61 -9.01 7.52
CA ALA A 72 6.06 -8.94 7.46
C ALA A 72 6.66 -10.36 7.47
N MET A 73 7.92 -10.49 7.12
CA MET A 73 8.65 -11.76 7.11
C MET A 73 10.05 -11.55 7.66
N ASP A 74 10.50 -12.45 8.54
CA ASP A 74 11.88 -12.41 9.04
C ASP A 74 12.87 -13.08 8.07
N SER A 75 14.16 -13.01 8.38
CA SER A 75 15.23 -13.59 7.55
C SER A 75 15.20 -15.12 7.49
N ALA A 76 14.50 -15.78 8.41
CA ALA A 76 14.28 -17.23 8.39
C ALA A 76 13.05 -17.61 7.53
N GLY A 77 12.34 -16.62 6.96
CA GLY A 77 11.14 -16.82 6.15
C GLY A 77 9.87 -17.00 6.97
N ASN A 78 9.89 -16.80 8.30
CA ASN A 78 8.67 -16.83 9.09
C ASN A 78 7.80 -15.62 8.77
N ILE A 79 6.51 -15.87 8.63
CA ILE A 79 5.51 -14.88 8.23
C ILE A 79 4.81 -14.37 9.50
N TYR A 80 4.68 -13.04 9.61
CA TYR A 80 4.00 -12.37 10.69
C TYR A 80 2.83 -11.57 10.13
N ILE A 81 1.61 -11.87 10.56
CA ILE A 81 0.38 -11.21 10.12
C ILE A 81 -0.17 -10.40 11.28
N LEU A 82 -0.33 -9.10 11.06
CA LEU A 82 -0.98 -8.20 12.00
C LEU A 82 -2.50 -8.36 11.89
N ASP A 83 -3.08 -9.07 12.83
CA ASP A 83 -4.52 -9.33 12.97
C ASP A 83 -5.14 -8.24 13.85
N SER A 84 -5.35 -7.06 13.24
CA SER A 84 -5.66 -5.81 13.94
C SER A 84 -6.95 -5.86 14.72
N GLY A 85 -7.99 -6.49 14.18
CA GLY A 85 -9.28 -6.61 14.85
C GLY A 85 -9.26 -7.56 16.06
N ASN A 86 -8.34 -8.53 16.07
CA ASN A 86 -8.09 -9.41 17.21
C ASN A 86 -6.96 -8.92 18.12
N GLN A 87 -6.36 -7.76 17.83
CA GLN A 87 -5.28 -7.13 18.60
C GLN A 87 -4.09 -8.07 18.86
N ARG A 88 -3.64 -8.78 17.81
CA ARG A 88 -2.55 -9.78 17.91
C ARG A 88 -1.71 -9.80 16.62
N ILE A 89 -0.56 -10.43 16.70
CA ILE A 89 0.24 -10.84 15.54
C ILE A 89 0.27 -12.36 15.52
N GLN A 90 -0.08 -12.96 14.41
CA GLN A 90 0.04 -14.40 14.19
C GLN A 90 1.33 -14.70 13.43
N LYS A 91 2.16 -15.59 14.00
CA LYS A 91 3.41 -16.05 13.40
C LYS A 91 3.24 -17.41 12.77
N PHE A 92 3.72 -17.56 11.54
CA PHE A 92 3.71 -18.82 10.77
C PHE A 92 5.11 -19.16 10.29
N SER A 93 5.36 -20.46 10.08
CA SER A 93 6.60 -20.94 9.44
C SER A 93 6.62 -20.59 7.94
N PRO A 94 7.77 -20.75 7.25
CA PRO A 94 7.84 -20.61 5.79
C PRO A 94 6.86 -21.51 5.04
N GLU A 95 6.47 -22.66 5.63
CA GLU A 95 5.49 -23.60 5.09
C GLU A 95 4.03 -23.22 5.40
N GLY A 96 3.82 -22.12 6.14
CA GLY A 96 2.49 -21.64 6.53
C GLY A 96 1.89 -22.36 7.75
N LYS A 97 2.68 -23.08 8.54
CA LYS A 97 2.23 -23.66 9.81
C LYS A 97 2.23 -22.60 10.90
N TYR A 98 1.16 -22.54 11.68
CA TYR A 98 1.11 -21.68 12.86
C TYR A 98 2.23 -22.02 13.85
N LEU A 99 2.89 -20.99 14.37
CA LEU A 99 3.98 -21.09 15.32
C LEU A 99 3.65 -20.44 16.67
N ALA A 100 3.11 -19.22 16.65
CA ALA A 100 2.84 -18.48 17.87
C ALA A 100 1.87 -17.31 17.64
N THR A 101 1.20 -16.91 18.71
CA THR A 101 0.49 -15.64 18.83
C THR A 101 1.34 -14.67 19.66
N ILE A 102 1.54 -13.47 19.16
CA ILE A 102 2.27 -12.39 19.81
C ILE A 102 1.30 -11.25 20.10
N GLY A 103 1.31 -10.78 21.35
CA GLY A 103 0.41 -9.74 21.82
C GLY A 103 -1.02 -10.22 22.09
N ARG A 104 -1.80 -9.31 22.64
CA ARG A 104 -3.21 -9.49 22.97
C ARG A 104 -3.86 -8.13 23.21
N LYS A 105 -5.18 -8.11 23.34
CA LYS A 105 -5.92 -6.90 23.69
C LYS A 105 -5.50 -6.35 25.04
N GLY A 106 -5.12 -5.06 25.12
CA GLY A 106 -4.76 -4.38 26.34
C GLY A 106 -3.90 -3.14 26.09
N GLN A 107 -3.41 -2.53 27.19
CA GLN A 107 -2.59 -1.31 27.14
C GLN A 107 -1.19 -1.49 27.75
N GLY A 108 -0.91 -2.67 28.30
CA GLY A 108 0.37 -3.04 28.89
C GLY A 108 1.47 -3.28 27.87
N PRO A 109 2.67 -3.66 28.33
CA PRO A 109 3.78 -4.05 27.50
C PRO A 109 3.42 -5.24 26.59
N GLY A 110 3.62 -5.09 25.28
CA GLY A 110 3.27 -6.12 24.29
C GLY A 110 1.77 -6.33 24.10
N GLU A 111 0.91 -5.45 24.63
CA GLU A 111 -0.53 -5.48 24.41
C GLU A 111 -0.95 -4.38 23.41
N PHE A 112 -2.05 -4.62 22.68
CA PHE A 112 -2.54 -3.75 21.62
C PHE A 112 -3.99 -3.31 21.85
N VAL A 113 -4.31 -2.08 21.40
CA VAL A 113 -5.69 -1.55 21.35
C VAL A 113 -6.16 -1.42 19.91
N SER A 114 -5.35 -0.81 19.05
CA SER A 114 -5.65 -0.62 17.63
C SER A 114 -4.36 -0.64 16.82
N PRO A 115 -3.70 -1.80 16.74
CA PRO A 115 -2.47 -1.92 15.97
C PRO A 115 -2.79 -1.76 14.48
N SER A 116 -2.00 -0.93 13.77
CA SER A 116 -2.31 -0.50 12.40
C SER A 116 -1.19 -0.75 11.40
N SER A 117 0.04 -0.94 11.86
CA SER A 117 1.19 -1.21 11.00
C SER A 117 2.17 -2.14 11.70
N LEU A 118 2.79 -3.01 10.92
CA LEU A 118 3.82 -3.95 11.34
C LEU A 118 5.01 -3.84 10.38
N ASP A 119 6.21 -3.76 10.94
CA ASP A 119 7.45 -3.92 10.20
C ASP A 119 8.45 -4.77 10.99
N ILE A 120 9.49 -5.27 10.32
CA ILE A 120 10.56 -6.09 10.91
C ILE A 120 11.89 -5.55 10.43
N ASP A 121 12.82 -5.32 11.36
CA ASP A 121 14.20 -4.99 11.01
C ASP A 121 15.06 -6.24 10.72
N SER A 122 16.28 -6.02 10.24
CA SER A 122 17.23 -7.10 9.92
C SER A 122 17.66 -7.96 11.11
N LYS A 123 17.39 -7.52 12.35
CA LYS A 123 17.67 -8.26 13.59
C LYS A 123 16.44 -9.04 14.08
N GLY A 124 15.31 -8.92 13.38
CA GLY A 124 14.06 -9.60 13.71
C GLY A 124 13.21 -8.87 14.76
N TYR A 125 13.53 -7.62 15.13
CA TYR A 125 12.67 -6.84 16.01
C TYR A 125 11.41 -6.41 15.25
N LEU A 126 10.27 -6.57 15.92
CA LEU A 126 8.94 -6.21 15.39
C LEU A 126 8.62 -4.77 15.80
N TYR A 127 8.25 -3.96 14.83
CA TYR A 127 7.81 -2.57 15.03
C TYR A 127 6.31 -2.49 14.80
N VAL A 128 5.55 -2.29 15.87
CA VAL A 128 4.08 -2.26 15.84
C VAL A 128 3.58 -0.89 16.20
N LEU A 129 2.96 -0.20 15.24
CA LEU A 129 2.29 1.06 15.50
C LEU A 129 0.87 0.80 16.01
N ASP A 130 0.56 1.29 17.22
CA ASP A 130 -0.79 1.30 17.76
C ASP A 130 -1.36 2.72 17.67
N SER A 131 -2.28 2.92 16.72
CA SER A 131 -2.79 4.25 16.37
C SER A 131 -3.62 4.87 17.50
N ASN A 132 -4.41 4.09 18.23
CA ASN A 132 -5.22 4.60 19.34
C ASN A 132 -4.38 4.90 20.59
N GLN A 133 -3.40 4.08 20.87
CA GLN A 133 -2.45 4.35 21.94
C GLN A 133 -1.43 5.42 21.56
N ARG A 134 -1.37 5.80 20.27
CA ARG A 134 -0.32 6.70 19.73
C ARG A 134 1.07 6.25 20.16
N LYS A 135 1.35 4.98 20.01
CA LYS A 135 2.54 4.31 20.52
C LYS A 135 3.15 3.43 19.43
N LEU A 136 4.45 3.55 19.24
CA LEU A 136 5.24 2.55 18.50
C LEU A 136 5.85 1.60 19.52
N GLN A 137 5.46 0.34 19.48
CA GLN A 137 6.07 -0.72 20.27
C GLN A 137 7.12 -1.44 19.45
N ILE A 138 8.28 -1.67 20.05
CA ILE A 138 9.35 -2.49 19.49
C ILE A 138 9.39 -3.76 20.33
N LEU A 139 9.16 -4.90 19.68
CA LEU A 139 9.18 -6.20 20.35
C LEU A 139 10.40 -6.99 19.89
N THR A 140 10.90 -7.87 20.78
CA THR A 140 11.94 -8.84 20.41
C THR A 140 11.41 -9.87 19.42
N PRO A 141 12.27 -10.66 18.75
CA PRO A 141 11.82 -11.77 17.87
C PRO A 141 10.89 -12.79 18.56
N GLU A 142 10.97 -12.89 19.90
CA GLU A 142 10.10 -13.74 20.73
C GLU A 142 8.79 -13.06 21.13
N GLY A 143 8.58 -11.80 20.70
CA GLY A 143 7.36 -11.04 20.96
C GLY A 143 7.28 -10.34 22.31
N LYS A 144 8.40 -10.21 23.04
CA LYS A 144 8.47 -9.45 24.29
C LYS A 144 8.73 -7.98 24.01
N GLU A 145 8.09 -7.08 24.76
CA GLU A 145 8.39 -5.65 24.63
C GLU A 145 9.87 -5.37 24.93
N PHE A 146 10.55 -4.78 23.95
CA PHE A 146 11.90 -4.26 24.10
C PHE A 146 11.86 -2.76 24.45
N LYS A 147 10.98 -2.01 23.77
CA LYS A 147 10.84 -0.57 23.95
C LYS A 147 9.49 -0.09 23.46
N SER A 148 8.95 0.92 24.13
CA SER A 148 7.78 1.67 23.66
C SER A 148 8.11 3.14 23.50
N ILE A 149 7.61 3.75 22.42
CA ILE A 149 7.86 5.14 22.04
C ILE A 149 6.51 5.82 21.84
N LEU A 150 6.27 6.90 22.56
CA LEU A 150 5.03 7.67 22.44
C LEU A 150 5.09 8.59 21.22
N ALA A 151 4.13 8.44 20.32
CA ALA A 151 3.95 9.26 19.11
C ALA A 151 2.82 10.29 19.28
N ILE A 152 2.64 10.84 20.47
CA ILE A 152 1.48 11.68 20.86
C ILE A 152 1.30 12.89 19.94
N LYS A 153 2.41 13.46 19.46
CA LYS A 153 2.40 14.65 18.59
C LYS A 153 1.96 14.36 17.16
N HIS A 154 1.87 13.08 16.78
CA HIS A 154 1.61 12.65 15.42
C HIS A 154 0.41 11.72 15.38
N ASN A 155 -0.46 11.93 14.39
CA ASN A 155 -1.59 11.04 14.12
C ASN A 155 -1.17 10.08 12.99
N LEU A 156 -0.34 9.08 13.34
CA LEU A 156 0.23 8.13 12.40
C LEU A 156 -0.67 6.91 12.26
N ASP A 157 -0.69 6.31 11.07
CA ASP A 157 -1.41 5.07 10.77
C ASP A 157 -0.55 4.01 10.08
N LYS A 158 0.62 4.38 9.54
CA LYS A 158 1.58 3.44 8.95
C LYS A 158 3.01 3.92 9.18
N VAL A 159 3.92 2.98 9.47
CA VAL A 159 5.35 3.23 9.59
C VAL A 159 6.15 2.17 8.84
N ARG A 160 7.36 2.54 8.37
CA ARG A 160 8.40 1.63 7.91
C ARG A 160 9.74 2.05 8.50
N VAL A 161 10.53 1.05 8.86
CA VAL A 161 11.85 1.23 9.46
C VAL A 161 12.89 1.28 8.35
N LEU A 162 13.69 2.33 8.30
CA LEU A 162 14.79 2.48 7.37
C LEU A 162 16.07 1.84 7.91
N LYS A 163 16.94 1.37 7.05
CA LYS A 163 18.27 0.86 7.42
C LYS A 163 19.15 1.93 8.06
N SER A 164 18.90 3.20 7.70
CA SER A 164 19.54 4.37 8.32
C SER A 164 19.20 4.56 9.79
N GLY A 165 18.23 3.82 10.33
CA GLY A 165 17.73 3.98 11.69
C GLY A 165 16.72 5.11 11.83
N LEU A 166 16.13 5.59 10.74
CA LEU A 166 14.99 6.50 10.74
C LEU A 166 13.69 5.75 10.48
N LEU A 167 12.58 6.42 10.65
CA LEU A 167 11.25 5.92 10.35
C LEU A 167 10.62 6.77 9.26
N VAL A 168 10.04 6.15 8.24
CA VAL A 168 9.07 6.83 7.36
C VAL A 168 7.69 6.54 7.90
N ALA A 169 6.90 7.60 8.08
CA ALA A 169 5.56 7.49 8.64
C ALA A 169 4.54 8.26 7.82
N ARG A 170 3.35 7.69 7.70
CA ARG A 170 2.16 8.34 7.15
C ARG A 170 1.21 8.69 8.27
N GLY A 171 0.56 9.85 8.12
CA GLY A 171 -0.57 10.25 8.94
C GLY A 171 -1.74 10.70 8.06
N ARG A 172 -2.88 10.97 8.69
CA ARG A 172 -4.04 11.49 7.97
C ARG A 172 -3.80 12.92 7.50
N VAL A 173 -4.13 13.19 6.25
CA VAL A 173 -4.15 14.55 5.69
C VAL A 173 -5.43 15.24 6.16
N ASN A 174 -5.30 16.16 7.09
CA ASN A 174 -6.41 17.02 7.52
C ASN A 174 -6.14 18.45 7.03
N TRP A 175 -6.58 18.74 5.82
CA TRP A 175 -6.37 20.03 5.15
C TRP A 175 -7.70 20.67 4.76
N ASN A 176 -8.01 21.81 5.41
CA ASN A 176 -9.12 22.69 5.03
C ASN A 176 -8.56 23.99 4.44
N PRO A 177 -8.64 24.19 3.12
CA PRO A 177 -8.10 25.39 2.47
C PRO A 177 -8.80 26.67 2.90
N GLU A 178 -10.08 26.63 3.28
CA GLU A 178 -10.85 27.80 3.70
C GLU A 178 -10.38 28.37 5.04
N ASN A 179 -10.05 27.48 5.98
CA ASN A 179 -9.69 27.85 7.35
C ASN A 179 -8.20 28.14 7.53
N LYS A 180 -7.39 27.95 6.49
CA LYS A 180 -5.92 28.05 6.58
C LYS A 180 -5.32 28.97 5.53
N LYS A 181 -5.96 30.11 5.26
CA LYS A 181 -5.42 31.15 4.38
C LYS A 181 -4.00 31.53 4.81
N GLY A 182 -3.06 31.45 3.86
CA GLY A 182 -1.64 31.78 4.11
C GLY A 182 -0.80 30.67 4.72
N MET A 183 -1.37 29.48 4.99
CA MET A 183 -0.60 28.30 5.42
C MET A 183 -0.35 27.37 4.22
N SER A 184 0.84 26.77 4.18
CA SER A 184 1.13 25.73 3.21
C SER A 184 0.34 24.45 3.51
N PRO A 185 -0.09 23.69 2.47
CA PRO A 185 -0.65 22.37 2.66
C PRO A 185 0.30 21.44 3.44
N PRO A 186 -0.23 20.47 4.22
CA PRO A 186 0.60 19.48 4.89
C PRO A 186 1.28 18.58 3.86
N LYS A 187 2.30 17.87 4.28
CA LYS A 187 2.93 16.83 3.47
C LYS A 187 2.34 15.46 3.78
N LEU A 188 2.48 14.53 2.84
CA LEU A 188 1.92 13.17 2.94
C LEU A 188 2.67 12.30 3.94
N LEU A 189 3.99 12.43 3.98
CA LEU A 189 4.89 11.60 4.77
C LEU A 189 5.80 12.43 5.66
N LYS A 190 6.26 11.76 6.73
CA LYS A 190 7.25 12.28 7.68
C LYS A 190 8.42 11.33 7.78
N LEU A 191 9.62 11.88 7.81
CA LEU A 191 10.83 11.20 8.23
C LEU A 191 11.06 11.53 9.72
N LEU A 192 11.11 10.51 10.56
CA LEU A 192 11.16 10.63 12.02
C LEU A 192 12.40 9.92 12.57
N ASP A 193 12.97 10.44 13.64
CA ASP A 193 13.89 9.66 14.47
C ASP A 193 13.12 8.78 15.50
N PHE A 194 13.84 7.94 16.23
CA PHE A 194 13.26 7.10 17.30
C PHE A 194 12.85 7.87 18.57
N GLN A 195 13.01 9.18 18.59
CA GLN A 195 12.44 10.08 19.58
C GLN A 195 11.16 10.75 19.07
N MET A 196 10.69 10.35 17.87
CA MET A 196 9.54 10.94 17.15
C MET A 196 9.73 12.42 16.81
N ASN A 197 10.97 12.90 16.67
CA ASN A 197 11.24 14.23 16.13
C ASN A 197 11.18 14.16 14.60
N VAL A 198 10.48 15.14 14.02
CA VAL A 198 10.39 15.27 12.55
C VAL A 198 11.72 15.77 12.01
N GLN A 199 12.37 14.95 11.20
CA GLN A 199 13.58 15.34 10.47
C GLN A 199 13.21 16.02 9.15
N LYS A 200 12.13 15.55 8.50
CA LYS A 200 11.59 16.10 7.26
C LYS A 200 10.13 15.71 7.06
N GLU A 201 9.38 16.60 6.41
CA GLU A 201 8.06 16.30 5.84
C GLU A 201 8.14 16.43 4.33
N PHE A 202 7.55 15.50 3.59
CA PHE A 202 7.63 15.42 2.14
C PHE A 202 6.41 14.75 1.52
N GLY A 203 6.32 14.80 0.18
CA GLY A 203 5.16 14.33 -0.56
C GLY A 203 4.06 15.39 -0.63
N ASP A 204 3.80 15.89 -1.85
CA ASP A 204 2.85 16.97 -2.05
C ASP A 204 1.41 16.45 -2.10
N VAL A 205 0.53 17.08 -1.34
CA VAL A 205 -0.91 16.87 -1.45
C VAL A 205 -1.45 17.60 -2.69
N TYR A 206 -2.47 17.00 -3.31
CA TYR A 206 -3.28 17.68 -4.33
C TYR A 206 -4.43 18.40 -3.63
N ASP A 207 -4.63 19.68 -3.94
CA ASP A 207 -5.67 20.49 -3.31
C ASP A 207 -6.97 20.45 -4.13
N TYR A 208 -7.90 19.59 -3.71
CA TYR A 208 -9.24 19.46 -4.29
C TYR A 208 -10.17 20.64 -3.96
N LYS A 209 -9.68 21.63 -3.20
CA LYS A 209 -10.45 22.82 -2.77
C LYS A 209 -11.66 22.50 -1.88
N GLU A 210 -11.63 21.33 -1.21
CA GLU A 210 -12.65 20.90 -0.26
C GLU A 210 -12.03 19.94 0.76
N GLN A 211 -12.34 20.12 2.05
CA GLN A 211 -11.65 19.44 3.16
C GLN A 211 -11.76 17.91 3.10
N ILE A 212 -13.00 17.39 2.95
CA ILE A 212 -13.22 15.94 2.98
C ILE A 212 -12.62 15.28 1.74
N THR A 213 -12.73 15.92 0.57
CA THR A 213 -12.09 15.43 -0.66
C THR A 213 -10.57 15.48 -0.54
N ASN A 214 -9.99 16.48 0.11
CA ASN A 214 -8.55 16.53 0.41
C ASN A 214 -8.11 15.37 1.31
N GLU A 215 -8.89 15.03 2.33
CA GLU A 215 -8.58 13.92 3.24
C GLU A 215 -8.57 12.58 2.50
N PHE A 216 -9.61 12.29 1.71
CA PHE A 216 -9.72 11.04 0.96
C PHE A 216 -8.82 10.98 -0.26
N GLY A 217 -8.85 12.02 -1.11
CA GLY A 217 -8.15 12.06 -2.39
C GLY A 217 -6.62 12.02 -2.29
N ASN A 218 -6.07 12.34 -1.12
CA ASN A 218 -4.63 12.27 -0.84
C ASN A 218 -4.23 11.02 -0.03
N PHE A 219 -5.09 10.01 0.03
CA PHE A 219 -4.72 8.74 0.65
C PHE A 219 -3.69 8.01 -0.21
N VAL A 220 -2.55 7.66 0.39
CA VAL A 220 -1.43 6.98 -0.28
C VAL A 220 -1.06 5.69 0.43
N GLN A 221 -0.57 4.73 -0.31
CA GLN A 221 0.23 3.63 0.23
C GLN A 221 1.70 3.89 -0.10
N PHE A 222 2.57 3.48 0.80
CA PHE A 222 4.01 3.63 0.59
C PHE A 222 4.76 2.38 1.03
N GLU A 223 5.94 2.21 0.43
CA GLU A 223 6.87 1.15 0.79
C GLU A 223 8.29 1.64 0.56
N VAL A 224 9.26 0.96 1.18
CA VAL A 224 10.68 1.29 1.09
C VAL A 224 11.47 0.16 0.43
N ASP A 225 12.51 0.51 -0.33
CA ASP A 225 13.43 -0.47 -0.89
C ASP A 225 14.66 -0.71 0.01
N MET A 226 15.56 -1.55 -0.49
CA MET A 226 16.78 -1.92 0.22
C MET A 226 17.80 -0.78 0.34
N GLU A 227 17.65 0.31 -0.40
CA GLU A 227 18.48 1.53 -0.35
C GLU A 227 17.77 2.68 0.41
N ASP A 228 16.69 2.39 1.17
CA ASP A 228 15.87 3.36 1.88
C ASP A 228 15.12 4.37 0.95
N ASN A 229 15.04 4.12 -0.36
CA ASN A 229 14.17 4.92 -1.21
C ASN A 229 12.71 4.64 -0.88
N ILE A 230 11.88 5.67 -0.97
CA ILE A 230 10.46 5.61 -0.59
C ILE A 230 9.62 5.70 -1.86
N PHE A 231 8.69 4.76 -2.03
CA PHE A 231 7.79 4.70 -3.18
C PHE A 231 6.36 4.87 -2.70
N LEU A 232 5.60 5.70 -3.41
CA LEU A 232 4.20 5.99 -3.12
C LEU A 232 3.31 5.59 -4.28
N SER A 233 2.16 5.00 -3.97
CA SER A 233 1.02 4.91 -4.88
C SER A 233 -0.19 5.60 -4.28
N PHE A 234 -0.93 6.31 -5.12
CA PHE A 234 -2.09 7.09 -4.71
C PHE A 234 -3.38 6.30 -4.94
N HIS A 235 -4.22 6.25 -3.93
CA HIS A 235 -5.45 5.47 -4.00
C HIS A 235 -6.44 6.04 -5.03
N TYR A 236 -6.53 7.37 -5.11
CA TYR A 236 -7.49 8.08 -5.94
C TYR A 236 -6.86 8.94 -7.04
N GLN A 237 -5.54 8.95 -7.18
CA GLN A 237 -4.84 9.70 -8.21
C GLN A 237 -4.05 8.75 -9.11
N ASN A 238 -3.99 9.04 -10.41
CA ASN A 238 -3.14 8.32 -11.36
C ASN A 238 -1.69 8.74 -11.21
N ARG A 239 -1.09 8.43 -10.06
CA ARG A 239 0.24 8.90 -9.70
C ARG A 239 0.99 7.85 -8.89
N ILE A 240 2.25 7.59 -9.27
CA ILE A 240 3.24 6.82 -8.52
C ILE A 240 4.47 7.73 -8.38
N GLU A 241 5.13 7.74 -7.23
CA GLU A 241 6.27 8.60 -6.97
C GLU A 241 7.39 7.85 -6.26
N LYS A 242 8.64 8.23 -6.56
CA LYS A 242 9.83 7.80 -5.83
C LYS A 242 10.49 8.97 -5.16
N TYR A 243 10.89 8.77 -3.93
CA TYR A 243 11.67 9.70 -3.14
C TYR A 243 12.99 9.04 -2.71
N SER A 244 14.05 9.82 -2.64
CA SER A 244 15.32 9.41 -2.03
C SER A 244 15.18 9.28 -0.50
N PRO A 245 16.13 8.63 0.19
CA PRO A 245 16.10 8.42 1.64
C PRO A 245 15.96 9.72 2.46
N ASP A 246 16.41 10.84 1.90
CA ASP A 246 16.27 12.17 2.50
C ASP A 246 14.94 12.86 2.16
N GLY A 247 14.00 12.16 1.51
CA GLY A 247 12.67 12.68 1.16
C GLY A 247 12.67 13.69 0.01
N ARG A 248 13.64 13.64 -0.92
CA ARG A 248 13.64 14.42 -2.16
C ARG A 248 12.94 13.63 -3.25
N LEU A 249 12.00 14.27 -3.96
CA LEU A 249 11.31 13.65 -5.09
C LEU A 249 12.30 13.35 -6.22
N VAL A 250 12.35 12.09 -6.66
CA VAL A 250 13.23 11.60 -7.72
C VAL A 250 12.50 11.56 -9.05
N TRP A 251 11.31 10.93 -9.06
CA TRP A 251 10.48 10.88 -10.25
C TRP A 251 8.99 10.73 -9.89
N LYS A 252 8.16 11.08 -10.87
CA LYS A 252 6.71 10.79 -10.91
C LYS A 252 6.41 9.93 -12.11
N ALA A 253 5.44 9.05 -12.00
CA ALA A 253 4.93 8.28 -13.13
C ALA A 253 3.40 8.27 -13.11
N ASP A 254 2.81 8.29 -14.29
CA ASP A 254 1.42 8.00 -14.54
C ASP A 254 1.28 6.85 -15.54
N ARG A 255 0.05 6.46 -15.81
CA ARG A 255 -0.29 5.38 -16.74
C ARG A 255 -1.65 5.60 -17.38
N ILE A 256 -1.93 4.94 -18.50
CA ILE A 256 -3.22 5.02 -19.15
C ILE A 256 -4.25 4.18 -18.38
N LEU A 257 -5.22 4.85 -17.75
CA LEU A 257 -6.37 4.22 -17.10
C LEU A 257 -7.60 4.27 -18.04
N ASN A 258 -8.50 3.30 -17.90
CA ASN A 258 -9.75 3.26 -18.67
C ASN A 258 -10.88 4.14 -18.06
N TYR A 259 -10.56 4.91 -17.02
CA TYR A 259 -11.49 5.76 -16.26
C TYR A 259 -10.76 7.00 -15.73
N SER A 260 -11.53 8.03 -15.43
CA SER A 260 -11.00 9.26 -14.81
C SER A 260 -10.80 9.08 -13.31
N THR A 261 -9.77 9.71 -12.76
CA THR A 261 -9.52 9.82 -11.31
C THR A 261 -9.98 11.15 -10.72
N GLU A 262 -10.57 12.02 -11.53
CA GLU A 262 -11.21 13.25 -11.03
C GLU A 262 -12.43 12.90 -10.16
N PRO A 263 -12.70 13.68 -9.10
CA PRO A 263 -13.86 13.46 -8.26
C PRO A 263 -15.17 13.56 -9.04
N ILE A 264 -15.99 12.50 -8.98
CA ILE A 264 -17.36 12.49 -9.54
C ILE A 264 -18.26 13.41 -8.70
N GLU A 265 -18.11 13.30 -7.37
CA GLU A 265 -18.75 14.18 -6.40
C GLU A 265 -17.74 14.51 -5.30
N LYS A 266 -17.67 15.79 -4.90
CA LYS A 266 -16.87 16.23 -3.77
C LYS A 266 -17.54 15.85 -2.46
N GLY A 267 -16.75 15.62 -1.43
CA GLY A 267 -17.24 15.46 -0.08
C GLY A 267 -17.92 16.72 0.43
N LYS A 268 -18.77 16.57 1.45
CA LYS A 268 -19.51 17.70 2.04
C LYS A 268 -19.54 17.61 3.56
N ILE A 269 -19.54 18.76 4.19
CA ILE A 269 -19.81 18.89 5.61
C ILE A 269 -21.06 19.72 5.77
N GLU A 270 -22.12 19.11 6.26
CA GLU A 270 -23.39 19.80 6.57
C GLU A 270 -23.45 20.03 8.06
N VAL A 271 -23.50 21.30 8.49
CA VAL A 271 -23.60 21.70 9.88
C VAL A 271 -24.97 22.31 10.12
N THR A 272 -25.72 21.74 11.06
CA THR A 272 -26.96 22.32 11.59
C THR A 272 -26.71 22.78 13.04
N ALA A 273 -27.71 23.39 13.68
CA ALA A 273 -27.58 23.82 15.08
C ALA A 273 -27.28 22.65 16.05
N THR A 274 -27.67 21.41 15.69
CA THR A 274 -27.57 20.24 16.57
C THR A 274 -26.79 19.08 15.98
N THR A 275 -26.47 19.09 14.68
CA THR A 275 -25.82 17.97 14.02
C THR A 275 -24.73 18.41 13.05
N LYS A 276 -23.72 17.56 12.91
CA LYS A 276 -22.69 17.69 11.89
C LYS A 276 -22.66 16.38 11.08
N LYS A 277 -23.01 16.45 9.80
CA LYS A 277 -22.98 15.30 8.88
C LYS A 277 -21.82 15.42 7.93
N TYR A 278 -21.20 14.30 7.66
CA TYR A 278 -20.11 14.18 6.69
C TYR A 278 -20.57 13.25 5.57
N SER A 279 -20.35 13.66 4.32
CA SER A 279 -20.48 12.77 3.17
C SER A 279 -19.12 12.60 2.51
N SER A 280 -18.71 11.36 2.32
CA SER A 280 -17.47 11.04 1.59
C SER A 280 -17.57 11.45 0.13
N PRO A 281 -16.46 11.85 -0.51
CA PRO A 281 -16.45 12.10 -1.94
C PRO A 281 -16.68 10.80 -2.73
N LYS A 282 -17.27 10.91 -3.90
CA LYS A 282 -17.34 9.82 -4.86
C LYS A 282 -16.20 9.94 -5.85
N MET A 283 -15.25 9.02 -5.75
CA MET A 283 -14.02 9.03 -6.53
C MET A 283 -13.71 7.62 -7.03
N ASN A 284 -13.19 7.53 -8.24
CA ASN A 284 -12.67 6.28 -8.77
C ASN A 284 -11.32 5.95 -8.11
N ARG A 285 -11.16 4.71 -7.67
CA ARG A 285 -9.90 4.22 -7.14
C ARG A 285 -8.93 3.92 -8.28
N SER A 286 -7.67 4.22 -8.08
CA SER A 286 -6.59 3.98 -9.05
C SER A 286 -5.70 2.83 -8.62
N SER A 287 -5.17 2.89 -7.40
CA SER A 287 -4.23 1.90 -6.87
C SER A 287 -4.62 1.51 -5.45
N ILE A 288 -4.41 0.25 -5.08
CA ILE A 288 -4.73 -0.24 -3.73
C ILE A 288 -3.47 -0.31 -2.87
N GLY A 289 -2.32 -0.57 -3.48
CA GLY A 289 -1.07 -0.72 -2.76
C GLY A 289 0.13 -0.74 -3.67
N ILE A 290 1.31 -0.66 -3.04
CA ILE A 290 2.61 -0.68 -3.68
C ILE A 290 3.56 -1.52 -2.85
N SER A 291 4.46 -2.24 -3.50
CA SER A 291 5.57 -2.94 -2.87
C SER A 291 6.76 -3.03 -3.82
N ILE A 292 7.95 -3.21 -3.27
CA ILE A 292 9.19 -3.26 -4.03
C ILE A 292 9.86 -4.59 -3.75
N GLU A 293 10.25 -5.32 -4.78
CA GLU A 293 11.05 -6.52 -4.64
C GLU A 293 12.56 -6.21 -4.55
N GLU A 294 13.33 -7.14 -4.05
CA GLU A 294 14.79 -6.98 -3.89
C GLU A 294 15.53 -6.70 -5.20
N LYS A 295 14.98 -7.13 -6.34
CA LYS A 295 15.52 -6.81 -7.67
C LYS A 295 15.20 -5.39 -8.14
N GLY A 296 14.50 -4.60 -7.33
CA GLY A 296 14.16 -3.21 -7.60
C GLY A 296 12.93 -3.00 -8.46
N ARG A 297 12.19 -4.06 -8.85
CA ARG A 297 10.90 -3.88 -9.53
C ARG A 297 9.85 -3.39 -8.54
N VAL A 298 9.04 -2.45 -9.00
CA VAL A 298 7.94 -1.86 -8.23
C VAL A 298 6.64 -2.54 -8.66
N TRP A 299 5.92 -3.09 -7.71
CA TRP A 299 4.66 -3.80 -7.90
C TRP A 299 3.51 -2.98 -7.33
N THR A 300 2.45 -2.80 -8.10
CA THR A 300 1.22 -2.15 -7.63
C THR A 300 0.01 -3.03 -7.91
N VAL A 301 -0.97 -2.98 -7.02
CA VAL A 301 -2.33 -3.45 -7.32
C VAL A 301 -3.11 -2.28 -7.86
N THR A 302 -3.51 -2.38 -9.12
CA THR A 302 -4.23 -1.33 -9.85
C THR A 302 -5.62 -1.82 -10.23
N LEU A 303 -6.59 -0.91 -10.30
CA LEU A 303 -7.92 -1.26 -10.77
C LEU A 303 -7.96 -1.29 -12.30
N ASN A 304 -8.33 -2.45 -12.86
CA ASN A 304 -8.62 -2.60 -14.29
C ASN A 304 -9.95 -1.92 -14.66
N ARG A 305 -10.91 -1.96 -13.72
CA ARG A 305 -12.21 -1.28 -13.76
C ARG A 305 -12.66 -0.89 -12.36
N GLN A 306 -13.66 -0.06 -12.26
CA GLN A 306 -14.26 0.24 -10.96
C GLN A 306 -15.20 -0.88 -10.50
N ILE A 307 -15.55 -0.86 -9.21
CA ILE A 307 -16.43 -1.83 -8.55
C ILE A 307 -17.81 -1.82 -9.22
N LYS A 308 -18.39 -2.99 -9.45
CA LYS A 308 -19.78 -3.15 -9.89
C LYS A 308 -20.71 -3.18 -8.68
N LYS A 309 -21.98 -2.85 -8.89
CA LYS A 309 -22.98 -2.81 -7.81
C LYS A 309 -23.10 -4.12 -7.03
N GLU A 310 -23.04 -5.24 -7.72
CA GLU A 310 -23.07 -6.58 -7.11
C GLU A 310 -21.83 -6.96 -6.31
N GLU A 311 -20.74 -6.21 -6.52
CA GLU A 311 -19.46 -6.36 -5.80
C GLU A 311 -19.34 -5.39 -4.61
N GLU A 312 -20.25 -4.44 -4.45
CA GLU A 312 -20.19 -3.47 -3.36
C GLU A 312 -20.44 -4.12 -2.00
N ILE A 313 -19.58 -3.81 -1.04
CA ILE A 313 -19.79 -4.08 0.38
C ILE A 313 -19.85 -2.74 1.10
N ILE A 314 -20.92 -2.49 1.83
CA ILE A 314 -21.14 -1.25 2.57
C ILE A 314 -21.19 -1.57 4.06
N HIS A 315 -20.38 -0.89 4.84
CA HIS A 315 -20.37 -0.98 6.28
C HIS A 315 -21.04 0.24 6.90
N TYR A 316 -22.09 0.00 7.65
CA TYR A 316 -22.74 1.01 8.49
C TYR A 316 -22.21 0.88 9.91
N MET A 317 -21.65 1.97 10.42
CA MET A 317 -21.18 2.06 11.80
C MET A 317 -22.19 2.90 12.59
N SER A 318 -22.73 2.37 13.67
CA SER A 318 -23.62 3.10 14.58
C SER A 318 -23.02 3.07 15.96
N GLY A 319 -22.72 4.25 16.52
CA GLY A 319 -22.21 4.42 17.87
C GLY A 319 -23.35 4.68 18.85
N THR A 320 -23.37 3.94 19.96
CA THR A 320 -24.25 4.19 21.11
C THR A 320 -23.36 4.30 22.37
N PRO A 321 -23.87 4.81 23.50
CA PRO A 321 -23.13 4.78 24.76
C PRO A 321 -22.72 3.35 25.21
N ALA A 322 -23.41 2.33 24.68
CA ALA A 322 -23.11 0.91 24.95
C ALA A 322 -22.04 0.33 24.01
N GLY A 323 -21.62 1.04 22.95
CA GLY A 323 -20.61 0.60 22.00
C GLY A 323 -20.92 0.93 20.56
N VAL A 324 -20.04 0.47 19.67
CA VAL A 324 -20.18 0.63 18.22
C VAL A 324 -20.69 -0.68 17.61
N THR A 325 -21.78 -0.59 16.84
CA THR A 325 -22.28 -1.71 16.04
C THR A 325 -21.90 -1.53 14.57
N LYS A 326 -21.43 -2.59 13.92
CA LYS A 326 -21.15 -2.64 12.48
C LYS A 326 -22.22 -3.46 11.79
N LYS A 327 -22.90 -2.90 10.79
CA LYS A 327 -23.79 -3.63 9.89
C LYS A 327 -23.17 -3.67 8.50
N THR A 328 -23.00 -4.86 7.94
CA THR A 328 -22.47 -5.07 6.59
C THR A 328 -23.62 -5.39 5.63
N ILE A 329 -23.66 -4.74 4.49
CA ILE A 329 -24.60 -5.00 3.39
C ILE A 329 -23.77 -5.24 2.13
N GLY A 330 -24.12 -6.26 1.36
CA GLY A 330 -23.46 -6.69 0.12
C GLY A 330 -23.21 -8.18 0.09
N ASN A 331 -22.66 -8.65 -1.01
CA ASN A 331 -22.33 -10.08 -1.18
C ASN A 331 -20.92 -10.35 -0.65
N THR A 332 -20.84 -10.81 0.60
CA THR A 332 -19.58 -11.21 1.23
C THR A 332 -19.08 -12.58 0.75
N ASP A 333 -19.90 -13.36 0.04
CA ASP A 333 -19.52 -14.71 -0.46
C ASP A 333 -18.87 -14.68 -1.84
N LEU A 334 -18.89 -13.53 -2.51
CA LEU A 334 -18.22 -13.37 -3.80
C LEU A 334 -16.71 -13.44 -3.63
N ARG A 335 -16.06 -14.41 -4.28
CA ARG A 335 -14.60 -14.66 -4.14
C ARG A 335 -13.81 -14.28 -5.40
N THR A 336 -14.47 -14.08 -6.53
CA THR A 336 -13.80 -13.80 -7.81
C THR A 336 -14.20 -12.47 -8.39
N THR A 337 -13.25 -11.79 -9.03
CA THR A 337 -13.46 -10.52 -9.73
C THR A 337 -12.37 -10.33 -10.79
N ASP A 338 -12.68 -9.57 -11.84
CA ASP A 338 -11.73 -9.09 -12.85
C ASP A 338 -11.34 -7.61 -12.62
N MET A 339 -11.65 -7.09 -11.43
CA MET A 339 -11.47 -5.68 -11.10
C MET A 339 -10.00 -5.28 -10.98
N TYR A 340 -9.12 -6.21 -10.61
CA TYR A 340 -7.73 -5.91 -10.29
C TYR A 340 -6.73 -6.49 -11.29
N LYS A 341 -5.61 -5.82 -11.38
CA LYS A 341 -4.37 -6.31 -12.01
C LYS A 341 -3.16 -5.88 -11.19
N LEU A 342 -2.08 -6.64 -11.33
CA LEU A 342 -0.76 -6.19 -10.92
C LEU A 342 -0.16 -5.39 -12.07
N GLU A 343 0.42 -4.25 -11.78
CA GLU A 343 1.31 -3.52 -12.68
C GLU A 343 2.72 -3.57 -12.11
N ILE A 344 3.69 -3.80 -12.98
CA ILE A 344 5.10 -3.99 -12.62
C ILE A 344 5.92 -2.91 -13.32
N PHE A 345 6.68 -2.15 -12.54
CA PHE A 345 7.51 -1.06 -13.05
C PHE A 345 8.99 -1.31 -12.74
N THR A 346 9.86 -0.68 -13.52
CA THR A 346 11.27 -0.53 -13.14
C THR A 346 11.41 0.38 -11.91
N SER A 347 12.56 0.37 -11.27
CA SER A 347 12.91 1.33 -10.21
C SER A 347 12.91 2.80 -10.66
N ASP A 348 12.83 3.05 -11.99
CA ASP A 348 12.79 4.37 -12.63
C ASP A 348 11.40 4.78 -13.11
N GLY A 349 10.36 4.02 -12.73
CA GLY A 349 8.97 4.34 -12.99
C GLY A 349 8.44 3.94 -14.37
N ILE A 350 9.17 3.12 -15.13
CA ILE A 350 8.76 2.62 -16.44
C ILE A 350 7.92 1.36 -16.26
N LEU A 351 6.70 1.34 -16.81
CA LEU A 351 5.82 0.18 -16.79
C LEU A 351 6.41 -0.95 -17.63
N LEU A 352 6.73 -2.06 -16.99
CA LEU A 352 7.22 -3.27 -17.62
C LEU A 352 6.07 -4.09 -18.21
N GLY A 353 5.06 -4.39 -17.40
CA GLY A 353 3.93 -5.19 -17.83
C GLY A 353 2.84 -5.31 -16.78
N GLU A 354 1.84 -6.12 -17.10
CA GLU A 354 0.63 -6.31 -16.31
C GLU A 354 0.33 -7.81 -16.12
N ILE A 355 -0.21 -8.17 -14.94
CA ILE A 355 -0.73 -9.51 -14.66
C ILE A 355 -2.15 -9.35 -14.12
N PRO A 356 -3.19 -9.89 -14.79
CA PRO A 356 -4.55 -9.82 -14.28
C PRO A 356 -4.71 -10.66 -13.02
N LEU A 357 -5.53 -10.18 -12.09
CA LEU A 357 -5.96 -10.92 -10.91
C LEU A 357 -7.41 -11.37 -11.09
N ASN A 358 -7.75 -12.52 -10.54
CA ASN A 358 -9.10 -13.08 -10.59
C ASN A 358 -9.78 -13.13 -9.21
N HIS A 359 -9.23 -12.45 -8.23
CA HIS A 359 -9.74 -12.35 -6.86
C HIS A 359 -9.60 -10.93 -6.33
N PHE A 360 -10.25 -10.65 -5.20
CA PHE A 360 -10.15 -9.37 -4.51
C PHE A 360 -8.76 -9.20 -3.89
N ALA A 361 -8.29 -7.94 -3.89
CA ALA A 361 -7.00 -7.57 -3.32
C ALA A 361 -7.08 -6.16 -2.72
N ASP A 362 -6.85 -6.06 -1.42
CA ASP A 362 -6.94 -4.82 -0.64
C ASP A 362 -5.57 -4.31 -0.19
N SER A 363 -4.55 -5.15 -0.27
CA SER A 363 -3.15 -4.75 -0.08
C SER A 363 -2.19 -5.67 -0.81
N ILE A 364 -0.93 -5.23 -0.91
CA ILE A 364 0.18 -5.97 -1.52
C ILE A 364 1.42 -5.86 -0.65
N ARG A 365 2.15 -6.96 -0.52
CA ARG A 365 3.50 -7.00 0.03
C ARG A 365 4.35 -7.98 -0.77
N VAL A 366 5.53 -7.54 -1.20
CA VAL A 366 6.56 -8.40 -1.79
C VAL A 366 7.73 -8.47 -0.81
N ILE A 367 8.16 -9.68 -0.47
CA ILE A 367 9.28 -9.92 0.44
C ILE A 367 10.10 -11.07 -0.14
N GLY A 368 11.33 -10.77 -0.57
CA GLY A 368 12.11 -11.68 -1.40
C GLY A 368 11.36 -11.95 -2.70
N ASP A 369 11.12 -13.22 -3.00
CA ASP A 369 10.34 -13.68 -4.16
C ASP A 369 8.89 -14.09 -3.81
N ASN A 370 8.43 -13.77 -2.59
CA ASN A 370 7.06 -13.99 -2.16
C ASN A 370 6.22 -12.73 -2.36
N LEU A 371 5.11 -12.87 -3.05
CA LEU A 371 4.09 -11.85 -3.21
C LEU A 371 2.88 -12.24 -2.35
N PHE A 372 2.48 -11.34 -1.46
CA PHE A 372 1.30 -11.48 -0.62
C PHE A 372 0.23 -10.48 -1.06
N LEU A 373 -0.99 -10.98 -1.29
CA LEU A 373 -2.17 -10.16 -1.57
C LEU A 373 -3.22 -10.43 -0.50
N LEU A 374 -3.74 -9.39 0.13
CA LEU A 374 -4.78 -9.48 1.15
C LEU A 374 -6.16 -9.31 0.53
N ASP A 375 -7.08 -10.22 0.81
CA ASP A 375 -8.53 -10.03 0.71
C ASP A 375 -9.07 -9.85 2.14
N SER A 376 -9.29 -8.60 2.54
CA SER A 376 -9.67 -8.26 3.93
C SER A 376 -11.17 -8.30 4.19
N GLU A 377 -12.00 -8.27 3.13
CA GLU A 377 -13.43 -8.05 3.25
C GLU A 377 -14.27 -9.31 3.03
N ARG A 378 -13.78 -10.25 2.23
CA ARG A 378 -14.54 -11.44 1.81
C ARG A 378 -13.94 -12.74 2.30
N GLY A 379 -12.73 -13.06 1.85
CA GLY A 379 -12.03 -14.27 2.26
C GLY A 379 -11.30 -14.13 3.60
N VAL A 380 -11.01 -12.92 4.00
CA VAL A 380 -10.23 -12.54 5.19
C VAL A 380 -8.94 -13.37 5.28
N LYS A 381 -8.18 -13.34 4.18
CA LYS A 381 -6.98 -14.16 3.98
C LYS A 381 -5.91 -13.46 3.16
N TYR A 382 -4.69 -13.95 3.31
CA TYR A 382 -3.59 -13.64 2.41
C TYR A 382 -3.44 -14.73 1.35
N TYR A 383 -3.34 -14.34 0.09
CA TYR A 383 -2.84 -15.18 -0.99
C TYR A 383 -1.33 -15.03 -1.05
N GLN A 384 -0.59 -16.12 -0.88
CA GLN A 384 0.86 -16.16 -1.05
C GLN A 384 1.20 -16.72 -2.44
N TYR A 385 1.86 -15.92 -3.24
CA TYR A 385 2.38 -16.30 -4.54
C TYR A 385 3.90 -16.32 -4.51
N LYS A 386 4.48 -17.15 -5.38
CA LYS A 386 5.89 -17.11 -5.76
C LYS A 386 6.02 -16.31 -7.06
N ILE A 387 6.93 -15.35 -7.08
CA ILE A 387 7.34 -14.67 -8.32
C ILE A 387 8.29 -15.58 -9.07
N ILE A 388 8.04 -15.82 -10.36
CA ILE A 388 8.79 -16.72 -11.22
C ILE A 388 9.28 -15.92 -12.42
N GLU A 389 10.59 -15.90 -12.66
CA GLU A 389 11.18 -15.40 -13.90
C GLU A 389 10.88 -16.40 -15.03
N LYS A 390 10.60 -15.90 -16.25
CA LYS A 390 10.35 -16.70 -17.46
C LYS A 390 11.55 -16.72 -18.38
#